data_fdbd728638c041146fb3e6349ddb16da
#
_entry.id   fdbd728638c041146fb3e6349ddb16da
#
_cell.length_a   1.000
_cell.length_b   1.000
_cell.length_c   1.000
_cell.angle_alpha   90.00
_cell.angle_beta   90.00
_cell.angle_gamma   90.00
#
_symmetry.space_group_name_H-M   'P 1'
#
loop_
_entity.id
_entity.type
_entity.pdbx_description
1 polymer ?
#
loop_
_entity_poly.entity_id
_entity_poly.type
_entity_poly.pdbx_seq_one_letter_code
_entity_poly.pdbx_strand_id
1 'polypeptide(L)' 'MKFKVENMHCQKCADTIKNALSDEFGEIKTDLENKIVSVKIKEEDVQKFQNEMSDLGFEAIKIDE' A
#
# COMPACT_ATOMS: atom_id res chain seq x y z
N MET A 1 -4.81 -6.63 -5.52
CA MET A 1 -5.65 -5.55 -5.04
C MET A 1 -4.94 -4.22 -5.16
N LYS A 2 -5.69 -3.17 -5.41
CA LYS A 2 -5.12 -1.84 -5.56
C LYS A 2 -5.69 -0.90 -4.51
N PHE A 3 -4.82 -0.04 -4.02
CA PHE A 3 -5.17 0.93 -2.98
C PHE A 3 -4.71 2.31 -3.40
N LYS A 4 -5.53 3.30 -3.16
CA LYS A 4 -5.17 4.68 -3.40
C LYS A 4 -4.53 5.24 -2.13
N VAL A 5 -3.34 5.79 -2.27
CA VAL A 5 -2.60 6.38 -1.14
C VAL A 5 -2.28 7.82 -1.48
N GLU A 6 -3.18 8.72 -1.15
CA GLU A 6 -3.08 10.11 -1.60
C GLU A 6 -1.91 10.86 -0.99
N ASN A 7 -1.47 10.45 0.18
CA ASN A 7 -0.32 11.10 0.80
C ASN A 7 1.02 10.45 0.47
N MET A 8 1.05 9.61 -0.57
CA MET A 8 2.30 9.06 -1.09
C MET A 8 2.83 10.00 -2.16
N HIS A 9 3.71 10.93 -1.76
CA HIS A 9 4.13 12.01 -2.63
C HIS A 9 5.49 11.85 -3.28
N CYS A 10 6.32 10.94 -2.80
CA CYS A 10 7.68 10.83 -3.32
C CYS A 10 8.14 9.38 -3.30
N GLN A 11 9.27 9.14 -3.99
CA GLN A 11 9.81 7.79 -4.08
C GLN A 11 10.15 7.21 -2.71
N LYS A 12 10.59 8.06 -1.79
CA LYS A 12 10.90 7.58 -0.44
C LYS A 12 9.66 7.02 0.25
N CYS A 13 8.52 7.64 0.05
CA CYS A 13 7.27 7.14 0.62
C CYS A 13 6.93 5.78 0.04
N ALA A 14 7.06 5.65 -1.28
CA ALA A 14 6.81 4.37 -1.94
C ALA A 14 7.77 3.30 -1.44
N ASP A 15 9.04 3.65 -1.31
CA ASP A 15 10.05 2.70 -0.83
C ASP A 15 9.77 2.28 0.61
N THR A 16 9.35 3.22 1.44
CA THR A 16 9.00 2.91 2.83
C THR A 16 7.89 1.87 2.88
N ILE A 17 6.86 2.06 2.07
CA ILE A 17 5.74 1.13 2.01
C ILE A 17 6.22 -0.25 1.55
N LYS A 18 6.97 -0.29 0.47
CA LYS A 18 7.47 -1.55 -0.07
C LYS A 18 8.34 -2.28 0.96
N ASN A 19 9.29 -1.57 1.54
CA ASN A 19 10.23 -2.19 2.47
C ASN A 19 9.55 -2.64 3.76
N ALA A 20 8.60 -1.88 4.23
CA ALA A 20 7.93 -2.21 5.48
C ALA A 20 6.95 -3.37 5.34
N LEU A 21 6.30 -3.49 4.19
CA LEU A 21 5.20 -4.44 4.04
C LEU A 21 5.52 -5.64 3.17
N SER A 22 6.61 -5.59 2.39
CA SER A 22 6.90 -6.70 1.49
C SER A 22 7.22 -7.99 2.24
N ASP A 23 7.78 -7.89 3.42
CA ASP A 23 8.07 -9.08 4.21
C ASP A 23 6.82 -9.81 4.65
N GLU A 24 5.75 -9.07 4.85
CA GLU A 24 4.51 -9.63 5.37
C GLU A 24 3.52 -9.97 4.26
N PHE A 25 3.46 -9.14 3.24
CA PHE A 25 2.45 -9.27 2.19
C PHE A 25 2.99 -9.71 0.85
N GLY A 26 4.30 -9.82 0.73
CA GLY A 26 4.92 -10.22 -0.53
C GLY A 26 5.18 -9.05 -1.44
N GLU A 27 5.19 -9.31 -2.74
CA GLU A 27 5.53 -8.29 -3.71
C GLU A 27 4.53 -7.13 -3.70
N ILE A 28 5.06 -5.92 -3.59
CA ILE A 28 4.26 -4.71 -3.59
C ILE A 28 4.73 -3.82 -4.73
N LYS A 29 3.79 -3.33 -5.52
CA LYS A 29 4.09 -2.39 -6.60
C LYS A 29 3.51 -1.04 -6.27
N THR A 30 4.27 0.00 -6.57
CA THR A 30 3.83 1.35 -6.29
C THR A 30 3.80 2.18 -7.56
N ASP A 31 2.83 3.07 -7.66
CA ASP A 31 2.68 3.98 -8.78
C ASP A 31 2.54 5.39 -8.23
N LEU A 32 3.65 6.14 -8.27
CA LEU A 32 3.66 7.49 -7.71
C LEU A 32 2.79 8.45 -8.51
N GLU A 33 2.76 8.26 -9.82
CA GLU A 33 2.00 9.15 -10.67
C GLU A 33 0.52 9.12 -10.34
N ASN A 34 -0.01 7.95 -10.12
CA ASN A 34 -1.43 7.76 -9.78
C ASN A 34 -1.66 7.56 -8.30
N LYS A 35 -0.58 7.50 -7.52
CA LYS A 35 -0.63 7.30 -6.07
C LYS A 35 -1.34 6.01 -5.71
N ILE A 36 -0.99 4.93 -6.41
CA ILE A 36 -1.62 3.63 -6.24
C ILE A 36 -0.59 2.62 -5.77
N VAL A 37 -1.01 1.80 -4.83
CA VAL A 37 -0.21 0.68 -4.34
C VAL A 37 -0.94 -0.60 -4.72
N SER A 38 -0.26 -1.48 -5.44
CA SER A 38 -0.81 -2.78 -5.83
C SER A 38 -0.15 -3.87 -4.99
N VAL A 39 -0.97 -4.76 -4.44
CA VAL A 39 -0.47 -5.85 -3.63
C VAL A 39 -1.34 -7.08 -3.85
N LYS A 40 -0.73 -8.26 -3.83
CA LYS A 40 -1.46 -9.51 -4.03
C LYS A 40 -1.80 -10.11 -2.67
N ILE A 41 -2.95 -9.76 -2.15
CA ILE A 41 -3.45 -10.28 -0.89
C ILE A 41 -4.90 -10.68 -1.03
N LYS A 42 -5.38 -11.45 -0.07
CA LYS A 42 -6.77 -11.84 -0.03
C LYS A 42 -7.61 -10.77 0.66
N GLU A 43 -8.92 -10.83 0.45
CA GLU A 43 -9.80 -9.85 1.07
C GLU A 43 -9.69 -9.86 2.60
N GLU A 44 -9.44 -11.01 3.18
CA GLU A 44 -9.31 -11.09 4.64
C GLU A 44 -8.06 -10.37 5.15
N ASP A 45 -7.09 -10.12 4.27
CA ASP A 45 -5.87 -9.40 4.62
C ASP A 45 -5.96 -7.91 4.36
N VAL A 46 -7.04 -7.44 3.73
CA VAL A 46 -7.19 -6.03 3.42
C VAL A 46 -7.14 -5.17 4.68
N GLN A 47 -7.88 -5.57 5.69
CA GLN A 47 -7.91 -4.80 6.93
C GLN A 47 -6.52 -4.72 7.56
N LYS A 48 -5.82 -5.85 7.54
CA LYS A 48 -4.47 -5.89 8.10
C LYS A 48 -3.53 -4.96 7.32
N PHE A 49 -3.64 -5.00 5.99
CA PHE A 49 -2.81 -4.15 5.15
C PHE A 49 -3.09 -2.68 5.44
N GLN A 50 -4.36 -2.32 5.55
CA GLN A 50 -4.73 -0.94 5.84
C GLN A 50 -4.25 -0.50 7.22
N ASN A 51 -4.32 -1.39 8.21
CA ASN A 51 -3.83 -1.09 9.53
C ASN A 51 -2.32 -0.82 9.53
N GLU A 52 -1.58 -1.64 8.78
CA GLU A 52 -0.13 -1.45 8.69
C GLU A 52 0.20 -0.15 7.97
N MET A 53 -0.54 0.18 6.93
CA MET A 53 -0.34 1.43 6.23
C MET A 53 -0.60 2.62 7.16
N SER A 54 -1.66 2.51 7.96
CA SER A 54 -1.98 3.56 8.92
C SER A 54 -0.86 3.75 9.94
N ASP A 55 -0.25 2.66 10.37
CA ASP A 55 0.88 2.72 11.31
C ASP A 55 2.07 3.45 10.72
N LEU A 56 2.21 3.37 9.40
CA LEU A 56 3.28 4.08 8.70
C LEU A 56 2.94 5.54 8.42
N GLY A 57 1.71 5.93 8.69
CA GLY A 57 1.27 7.28 8.42
C GLY A 57 0.61 7.47 7.07
N PHE A 58 0.20 6.38 6.44
CA PHE A 58 -0.44 6.44 5.12
C PHE A 58 -1.87 5.91 5.22
N GLU A 59 -2.76 6.53 4.47
CA GLU A 59 -4.14 6.07 4.39
C GLU A 59 -4.33 5.34 3.07
N ALA A 60 -4.58 4.04 3.15
CA ALA A 60 -4.79 3.21 1.96
C ALA A 60 -6.28 2.97 1.76
N ILE A 61 -6.79 3.38 0.62
CA ILE A 61 -8.21 3.23 0.29
C ILE A 61 -8.33 2.21 -0.83
N LYS A 62 -9.06 1.14 -0.59
CA LYS A 62 -9.25 0.11 -1.60
C LYS A 62 -10.05 0.68 -2.77
N ILE A 63 -9.52 0.52 -3.98
CA ILE A 63 -10.15 1.11 -5.16
C ILE A 63 -10.46 0.11 -6.28
N ASP A 64 -9.95 -1.12 -6.21
CA ASP A 64 -10.25 -2.06 -7.28
C ASP A 64 -11.53 -2.82 -6.99
N GLU A 65 -12.07 -3.38 -8.03
CA GLU A 65 -13.27 -4.21 -7.94
C GLU A 65 -12.94 -5.63 -7.51
#